data_c2dde2aae12e0eca53b31a278c4a8492
#
_entry.id   c2dde2aae12e0eca53b31a278c4a8492
#
_cell.length_a   1.000
_cell.length_b   1.000
_cell.length_c   1.000
_cell.angle_alpha   90.00
_cell.angle_beta   90.00
_cell.angle_gamma   90.00
#
_symmetry.space_group_name_H-M   'P 1'
#
loop_
_entity.id
_entity.type
_entity.pdbx_description
1 polymer ?
#
loop_
_entity_poly.entity_id
_entity_poly.type
_entity_poly.pdbx_seq_one_letter_code
_entity_poly.pdbx_strand_id
1 'polypeptide(L)'
;MNEKCDQHNYDQLNKELNHLVQVIARLRAKDGCPWDREQTHASLKSACVEEAAEVIGGINILESTGNAENLKEELGDLLLQVVMHAQIAEEEGLFALEDVIHGITEKMIRRHPHVFGTTDVSGSEQVQASWAEIKKQEKEGKEWMESYLPGAFEEAEELIEVAKKRKGFDKISK
;
A
#
# COMPACT_ATOMS: atom_id res chain seq x y z
N MET A 1 -10.64 -26.85 -11.42
CA MET A 1 -10.53 -25.40 -11.64
C MET A 1 -9.82 -25.21 -12.97
N ASN A 2 -10.29 -24.30 -13.80
CA ASN A 2 -9.95 -24.29 -15.25
C ASN A 2 -8.68 -23.43 -15.46
N GLU A 3 -7.49 -24.05 -15.58
CA GLU A 3 -6.19 -23.38 -15.76
C GLU A 3 -6.18 -22.25 -16.82
N LYS A 4 -6.99 -22.40 -17.89
CA LYS A 4 -7.12 -21.36 -18.93
C LYS A 4 -7.88 -20.11 -18.47
N CYS A 5 -8.80 -20.22 -17.51
CA CYS A 5 -9.54 -19.09 -17.00
C CYS A 5 -8.65 -18.24 -16.05
N ASP A 6 -7.82 -18.92 -15.27
CA ASP A 6 -6.87 -18.28 -14.36
C ASP A 6 -5.79 -17.50 -15.14
N GLN A 7 -5.21 -18.07 -16.20
CA GLN A 7 -4.18 -17.42 -17.01
C GLN A 7 -4.70 -16.14 -17.70
N HIS A 8 -5.91 -16.20 -18.28
CA HIS A 8 -6.51 -15.01 -18.91
C HIS A 8 -6.73 -13.86 -17.93
N ASN A 9 -7.09 -14.15 -16.70
CA ASN A 9 -7.29 -13.15 -15.65
C ASN A 9 -5.96 -12.51 -15.23
N TYR A 10 -4.89 -13.27 -15.08
CA TYR A 10 -3.55 -12.75 -14.81
C TYR A 10 -2.99 -11.89 -15.94
N ASP A 11 -3.20 -12.28 -17.19
CA ASP A 11 -2.76 -11.50 -18.36
C ASP A 11 -3.47 -10.13 -18.42
N GLN A 12 -4.77 -10.09 -18.09
CA GLN A 12 -5.52 -8.84 -18.03
C GLN A 12 -5.03 -7.95 -16.85
N LEU A 13 -4.86 -8.53 -15.66
CA LEU A 13 -4.33 -7.81 -14.51
C LEU A 13 -2.95 -7.19 -14.81
N ASN A 14 -2.06 -7.95 -15.44
CA ASN A 14 -0.74 -7.46 -15.84
C ASN A 14 -0.84 -6.28 -16.82
N LYS A 15 -1.78 -6.30 -17.75
CA LYS A 15 -2.00 -5.18 -18.68
C LYS A 15 -2.47 -3.93 -17.96
N GLU A 16 -3.44 -4.06 -17.05
CA GLU A 16 -3.97 -2.90 -16.30
C GLU A 16 -2.90 -2.31 -15.38
N LEU A 17 -2.13 -3.14 -14.68
CA LEU A 17 -1.04 -2.66 -13.82
C LEU A 17 0.04 -1.94 -14.65
N ASN A 18 0.48 -2.54 -15.76
CA ASN A 18 1.44 -1.91 -16.65
C ASN A 18 0.91 -0.60 -17.25
N HIS A 19 -0.39 -0.54 -17.57
CA HIS A 19 -1.02 0.68 -18.07
C HIS A 19 -1.01 1.78 -17.01
N LEU A 20 -1.36 1.47 -15.75
CA LEU A 20 -1.27 2.44 -14.65
C LEU A 20 0.15 2.98 -14.49
N VAL A 21 1.16 2.11 -14.48
CA VAL A 21 2.57 2.52 -14.39
C VAL A 21 2.95 3.45 -15.54
N GLN A 22 2.57 3.13 -16.78
CA GLN A 22 2.82 3.98 -17.95
C GLN A 22 2.13 5.35 -17.85
N VAL A 23 0.90 5.39 -17.33
CA VAL A 23 0.17 6.65 -17.10
C VAL A 23 0.92 7.52 -16.10
N ILE A 24 1.36 6.98 -14.98
CA ILE A 24 2.09 7.72 -13.95
C ILE A 24 3.44 8.20 -14.49
N ALA A 25 4.21 7.34 -15.16
CA ALA A 25 5.46 7.72 -15.81
C ALA A 25 5.25 8.86 -16.83
N ARG A 26 4.13 8.81 -17.60
CA ARG A 26 3.79 9.86 -18.57
C ARG A 26 3.40 11.18 -17.90
N LEU A 27 2.67 11.14 -16.78
CA LEU A 27 2.33 12.34 -16.01
C LEU A 27 3.59 13.02 -15.46
N ARG A 28 4.58 12.26 -15.04
CA ARG A 28 5.86 12.76 -14.50
C ARG A 28 6.92 13.06 -15.55
N ALA A 29 6.70 12.70 -16.82
CA ALA A 29 7.64 13.00 -17.91
C ALA A 29 7.89 14.51 -18.07
N LYS A 30 9.02 14.89 -18.69
CA LYS A 30 9.44 16.29 -18.88
C LYS A 30 8.35 17.20 -19.47
N ASP A 31 7.52 16.65 -20.33
CA ASP A 31 6.37 17.30 -20.99
C ASP A 31 5.03 16.81 -20.44
N GLY A 32 5.05 16.20 -19.25
CA GLY A 32 3.86 15.72 -18.53
C GLY A 32 3.16 16.80 -17.72
N CYS A 33 2.48 16.41 -16.66
CA CYS A 33 1.76 17.30 -15.77
C CYS A 33 2.73 18.06 -14.84
N PRO A 34 2.76 19.39 -14.83
CA PRO A 34 3.65 20.15 -13.97
C PRO A 34 3.45 19.84 -12.48
N TRP A 35 2.20 19.64 -12.04
CA TRP A 35 1.86 19.35 -10.66
C TRP A 35 2.38 17.96 -10.22
N ASP A 36 2.19 16.92 -11.05
CA ASP A 36 2.69 15.58 -10.74
C ASP A 36 4.22 15.51 -10.72
N ARG A 37 4.87 16.27 -11.58
CA ARG A 37 6.35 16.37 -11.65
C ARG A 37 6.97 17.02 -10.42
N GLU A 38 6.27 17.94 -9.76
CA GLU A 38 6.71 18.61 -8.55
C GLU A 38 6.56 17.74 -7.30
N GLN A 39 5.82 16.61 -7.39
CA GLN A 39 5.63 15.74 -6.24
C GLN A 39 6.92 15.04 -5.84
N THR A 40 7.11 14.94 -4.53
CA THR A 40 8.22 14.25 -3.86
C THR A 40 7.67 13.25 -2.86
N HIS A 41 8.51 12.36 -2.34
CA HIS A 41 8.12 11.48 -1.23
C HIS A 41 7.53 12.27 -0.05
N ALA A 42 8.12 13.42 0.27
CA ALA A 42 7.65 14.25 1.39
C ALA A 42 6.30 14.92 1.11
N SER A 43 6.06 15.43 -0.10
CA SER A 43 4.81 16.11 -0.44
C SER A 43 3.61 15.15 -0.46
N LEU A 44 3.84 13.86 -0.74
CA LEU A 44 2.81 12.83 -0.83
C LEU A 44 2.44 12.18 0.52
N LYS A 45 3.13 12.48 1.62
CA LYS A 45 2.82 11.93 2.94
C LYS A 45 1.36 12.13 3.34
N SER A 46 0.82 13.34 3.12
CA SER A 46 -0.57 13.63 3.46
C SER A 46 -1.56 12.80 2.66
N ALA A 47 -1.30 12.62 1.36
CA ALA A 47 -2.14 11.79 0.50
C ALA A 47 -2.12 10.32 0.98
N CYS A 48 -0.95 9.74 1.24
CA CYS A 48 -0.86 8.36 1.75
C CYS A 48 -1.72 8.13 3.01
N VAL A 49 -1.71 9.06 3.95
CA VAL A 49 -2.47 8.94 5.21
C VAL A 49 -3.97 9.14 4.94
N GLU A 50 -4.34 10.07 4.06
CA GLU A 50 -5.71 10.38 3.71
C GLU A 50 -6.37 9.20 2.98
N GLU A 51 -5.74 8.65 1.93
CA GLU A 51 -6.27 7.50 1.21
C GLU A 51 -6.41 6.26 2.12
N ALA A 52 -5.45 6.05 3.05
CA ALA A 52 -5.58 4.98 4.03
C ALA A 52 -6.80 5.17 4.96
N ALA A 53 -7.11 6.40 5.35
CA ALA A 53 -8.30 6.71 6.15
C ALA A 53 -9.59 6.56 5.32
N GLU A 54 -9.58 6.90 4.04
CA GLU A 54 -10.72 6.74 3.13
C GLU A 54 -11.01 5.27 2.83
N VAL A 55 -10.00 4.42 2.74
CA VAL A 55 -10.18 2.95 2.70
C VAL A 55 -10.95 2.45 3.93
N ILE A 56 -10.67 2.97 5.14
CA ILE A 56 -11.45 2.63 6.35
C ILE A 56 -12.91 3.07 6.18
N GLY A 57 -13.14 4.26 5.62
CA GLY A 57 -14.48 4.75 5.26
C GLY A 57 -15.21 3.80 4.31
N GLY A 58 -14.54 3.37 3.25
CA GLY A 58 -15.07 2.42 2.27
C GLY A 58 -15.43 1.05 2.89
N ILE A 59 -14.61 0.56 3.82
CA ILE A 59 -14.92 -0.65 4.59
C ILE A 59 -16.19 -0.47 5.42
N ASN A 60 -16.32 0.64 6.14
CA ASN A 60 -17.51 0.94 6.94
C ASN A 60 -18.79 1.03 6.08
N ILE A 61 -18.71 1.60 4.88
CA ILE A 61 -19.82 1.65 3.92
C ILE A 61 -20.17 0.23 3.46
N LEU A 62 -19.17 -0.57 3.09
CA LEU A 62 -19.39 -1.97 2.68
C LEU A 62 -20.08 -2.78 3.80
N GLU A 63 -19.59 -2.69 5.04
CA GLU A 63 -20.19 -3.40 6.19
C GLU A 63 -21.62 -2.96 6.48
N SER A 64 -21.91 -1.66 6.33
CA SER A 64 -23.22 -1.10 6.66
C SER A 64 -24.27 -1.30 5.57
N THR A 65 -23.86 -1.31 4.29
CA THR A 65 -24.76 -1.24 3.14
C THR A 65 -24.64 -2.39 2.15
N GLY A 66 -23.55 -3.15 2.20
CA GLY A 66 -23.19 -4.15 1.19
C GLY A 66 -22.64 -3.56 -0.11
N ASN A 67 -22.48 -2.23 -0.20
CA ASN A 67 -21.97 -1.57 -1.40
C ASN A 67 -20.44 -1.45 -1.35
N ALA A 68 -19.75 -2.04 -2.35
CA ALA A 68 -18.29 -2.09 -2.43
C ALA A 68 -17.67 -1.01 -3.34
N GLU A 69 -18.46 -0.17 -4.01
CA GLU A 69 -17.95 0.74 -5.03
C GLU A 69 -16.98 1.77 -4.45
N ASN A 70 -17.30 2.36 -3.29
CA ASN A 70 -16.39 3.30 -2.63
C ASN A 70 -15.09 2.62 -2.17
N LEU A 71 -15.17 1.44 -1.55
CA LEU A 71 -13.95 0.70 -1.17
C LEU A 71 -13.06 0.39 -2.37
N LYS A 72 -13.64 0.05 -3.53
CA LYS A 72 -12.90 -0.18 -4.77
C LYS A 72 -12.18 1.09 -5.24
N GLU A 73 -12.83 2.25 -5.16
CA GLU A 73 -12.27 3.56 -5.49
C GLU A 73 -11.07 3.87 -4.59
N GLU A 74 -11.26 3.85 -3.27
CA GLU A 74 -10.22 4.20 -2.30
C GLU A 74 -9.00 3.24 -2.33
N LEU A 75 -9.22 1.96 -2.64
CA LEU A 75 -8.12 1.03 -2.89
C LEU A 75 -7.34 1.39 -4.16
N GLY A 76 -7.98 1.94 -5.16
CA GLY A 76 -7.34 2.50 -6.35
C GLY A 76 -6.46 3.70 -6.02
N ASP A 77 -6.95 4.63 -5.20
CA ASP A 77 -6.24 5.83 -4.79
C ASP A 77 -5.05 5.50 -3.88
N LEU A 78 -5.22 4.52 -2.99
CA LEU A 78 -4.09 4.00 -2.21
C LEU A 78 -3.04 3.30 -3.08
N LEU A 79 -3.45 2.53 -4.10
CA LEU A 79 -2.52 1.93 -5.07
C LEU A 79 -1.79 3.01 -5.89
N LEU A 80 -2.47 4.10 -6.25
CA LEU A 80 -1.84 5.25 -6.91
C LEU A 80 -0.67 5.79 -6.07
N GLN A 81 -0.82 5.93 -4.74
CA GLN A 81 0.28 6.39 -3.89
C GLN A 81 1.49 5.44 -3.97
N VAL A 82 1.26 4.13 -3.97
CA VAL A 82 2.35 3.14 -4.11
C VAL A 82 3.08 3.30 -5.44
N VAL A 83 2.34 3.40 -6.56
CA VAL A 83 2.94 3.55 -7.90
C VAL A 83 3.64 4.88 -8.05
N MET A 84 3.08 5.98 -7.52
CA MET A 84 3.68 7.31 -7.57
C MET A 84 5.01 7.34 -6.79
N HIS A 85 5.05 6.79 -5.58
CA HIS A 85 6.28 6.68 -4.80
C HIS A 85 7.33 5.81 -5.50
N ALA A 86 6.92 4.69 -6.11
CA ALA A 86 7.85 3.83 -6.86
C ALA A 86 8.41 4.55 -8.10
N GLN A 87 7.59 5.33 -8.82
CA GLN A 87 8.03 6.12 -9.96
C GLN A 87 9.04 7.20 -9.54
N ILE A 88 8.80 7.90 -8.42
CA ILE A 88 9.76 8.88 -7.88
C ILE A 88 11.08 8.21 -7.52
N ALA A 89 11.03 7.07 -6.84
CA ALA A 89 12.21 6.31 -6.45
C ALA A 89 13.02 5.82 -7.66
N GLU A 90 12.35 5.40 -8.73
CA GLU A 90 13.01 5.00 -9.99
C GLU A 90 13.71 6.18 -10.67
N GLU A 91 13.08 7.37 -10.71
CA GLU A 91 13.67 8.61 -11.21
C GLU A 91 14.91 9.03 -10.39
N GLU A 92 14.94 8.73 -9.09
CA GLU A 92 16.07 8.96 -8.19
C GLU A 92 17.11 7.83 -8.21
N GLY A 93 16.87 6.74 -8.95
CA GLY A 93 17.78 5.60 -9.06
C GLY A 93 17.87 4.74 -7.79
N LEU A 94 16.81 4.72 -6.96
CA LEU A 94 16.76 4.00 -5.69
C LEU A 94 16.19 2.57 -5.84
N PHE A 95 15.00 2.45 -6.38
CA PHE A 95 14.30 1.19 -6.65
C PHE A 95 13.12 1.44 -7.61
N ALA A 96 12.59 0.36 -8.21
CA ALA A 96 11.42 0.41 -9.09
C ALA A 96 10.21 -0.32 -8.47
N LEU A 97 9.04 -0.24 -9.12
CA LEU A 97 7.81 -0.89 -8.64
C LEU A 97 7.95 -2.41 -8.53
N GLU A 98 8.68 -3.04 -9.45
CA GLU A 98 8.96 -4.47 -9.40
C GLU A 98 9.71 -4.88 -8.13
N ASP A 99 10.62 -4.06 -7.61
CA ASP A 99 11.32 -4.34 -6.35
C ASP A 99 10.36 -4.30 -5.15
N VAL A 100 9.40 -3.37 -5.17
CA VAL A 100 8.34 -3.29 -4.15
C VAL A 100 7.47 -4.55 -4.18
N ILE A 101 7.00 -4.96 -5.36
CA ILE A 101 6.16 -6.15 -5.55
C ILE A 101 6.94 -7.42 -5.17
N HIS A 102 8.16 -7.56 -5.65
CA HIS A 102 9.03 -8.69 -5.31
C HIS A 102 9.26 -8.76 -3.80
N GLY A 103 9.63 -7.65 -3.18
CA GLY A 103 9.91 -7.59 -1.75
C GLY A 103 8.74 -8.01 -0.87
N ILE A 104 7.50 -7.57 -1.20
CA ILE A 104 6.32 -7.99 -0.44
C ILE A 104 5.95 -9.45 -0.72
N THR A 105 6.10 -9.93 -1.95
CA THR A 105 5.85 -11.33 -2.34
C THR A 105 6.75 -12.28 -1.56
N GLU A 106 8.07 -12.07 -1.58
CA GLU A 106 9.03 -12.87 -0.83
C GLU A 106 8.77 -12.82 0.69
N LYS A 107 8.39 -11.66 1.19
CA LYS A 107 8.00 -11.51 2.59
C LYS A 107 6.77 -12.37 2.94
N MET A 108 5.75 -12.41 2.08
CA MET A 108 4.56 -13.23 2.30
C MET A 108 4.87 -14.72 2.23
N ILE A 109 5.67 -15.15 1.26
CA ILE A 109 6.12 -16.55 1.15
C ILE A 109 6.88 -16.98 2.41
N ARG A 110 7.86 -16.18 2.83
CA ARG A 110 8.69 -16.47 3.99
C ARG A 110 7.89 -16.52 5.30
N ARG A 111 6.88 -15.64 5.45
CA ARG A 111 6.04 -15.58 6.65
C ARG A 111 4.94 -16.63 6.71
N HIS A 112 4.75 -17.40 5.64
CA HIS A 112 3.75 -18.48 5.58
C HIS A 112 4.38 -19.84 5.25
N PRO A 113 5.35 -20.33 6.06
CA PRO A 113 6.02 -21.59 5.79
C PRO A 113 5.09 -22.80 5.88
N HIS A 114 3.90 -22.65 6.45
CA HIS A 114 2.84 -23.64 6.47
C HIS A 114 2.04 -23.73 5.17
N VAL A 115 2.17 -22.73 4.28
CA VAL A 115 1.51 -22.71 2.95
C VAL A 115 2.51 -23.00 1.85
N PHE A 116 3.69 -22.36 1.92
CA PHE A 116 4.71 -22.40 0.86
C PHE A 116 5.90 -23.33 1.19
N GLY A 117 5.95 -23.90 2.39
CA GLY A 117 6.99 -24.82 2.87
C GLY A 117 6.40 -26.11 3.41
N THR A 118 7.07 -26.70 4.40
CA THR A 118 6.73 -27.99 4.98
C THR A 118 6.34 -27.94 6.47
N THR A 119 6.11 -26.74 7.00
CA THR A 119 5.76 -26.57 8.43
C THR A 119 4.29 -26.89 8.64
N ASP A 120 3.99 -27.83 9.53
CA ASP A 120 2.62 -28.10 9.94
C ASP A 120 2.16 -27.12 11.02
N VAL A 121 0.91 -26.66 10.93
CA VAL A 121 0.24 -25.82 11.93
C VAL A 121 -1.15 -26.36 12.22
N SER A 122 -1.54 -26.38 13.51
CA SER A 122 -2.83 -26.92 13.94
C SER A 122 -3.91 -25.84 14.17
N GLY A 123 -3.62 -24.57 13.83
CA GLY A 123 -4.59 -23.47 13.99
C GLY A 123 -3.99 -22.08 13.85
N SER A 124 -4.87 -21.06 13.86
CA SER A 124 -4.50 -19.65 13.65
C SER A 124 -3.53 -19.10 14.72
N GLU A 125 -3.61 -19.57 15.97
CA GLU A 125 -2.71 -19.15 17.04
C GLU A 125 -1.26 -19.53 16.76
N GLN A 126 -1.01 -20.75 16.25
CA GLN A 126 0.32 -21.17 15.86
C GLN A 126 0.85 -20.40 14.64
N VAL A 127 -0.02 -20.07 13.70
CA VAL A 127 0.34 -19.19 12.57
C VAL A 127 0.78 -17.82 13.07
N GLN A 128 0.03 -17.21 14.00
CA GLN A 128 0.37 -15.91 14.59
C GLN A 128 1.70 -15.95 15.37
N ALA A 129 1.93 -16.99 16.14
CA ALA A 129 3.17 -17.16 16.89
C ALA A 129 4.39 -17.33 15.95
N SER A 130 4.27 -18.17 14.92
CA SER A 130 5.29 -18.34 13.88
C SER A 130 5.58 -17.03 13.14
N TRP A 131 4.54 -16.29 12.77
CA TRP A 131 4.66 -14.98 12.13
C TRP A 131 5.41 -13.98 13.02
N ALA A 132 5.08 -13.92 14.31
CA ALA A 132 5.73 -13.01 15.25
C ALA A 132 7.23 -13.32 15.39
N GLU A 133 7.61 -14.60 15.45
CA GLU A 133 9.00 -15.01 15.51
C GLU A 133 9.77 -14.68 14.23
N ILE A 134 9.20 -14.96 13.06
CA ILE A 134 9.82 -14.60 11.77
C ILE A 134 9.99 -13.09 11.66
N LYS A 135 8.97 -12.30 12.04
CA LYS A 135 9.07 -10.82 12.06
C LYS A 135 10.19 -10.33 12.98
N LYS A 136 10.40 -10.99 14.12
CA LYS A 136 11.47 -10.63 15.05
C LYS A 136 12.83 -10.87 14.41
N GLN A 137 13.03 -12.03 13.79
CA GLN A 137 14.28 -12.35 13.08
C GLN A 137 14.56 -11.39 11.92
N GLU A 138 13.52 -10.97 11.17
CA GLU A 138 13.67 -9.99 10.08
C GLU A 138 14.11 -8.60 10.54
N LYS A 139 13.90 -8.28 11.82
CA LYS A 139 14.26 -6.99 12.42
C LYS A 139 15.67 -6.98 13.02
N GLU A 140 16.29 -8.13 13.23
CA GLU A 140 17.65 -8.23 13.76
C GLU A 140 18.62 -7.43 12.88
N GLY A 141 19.36 -6.51 13.50
CA GLY A 141 20.28 -5.59 12.81
C GLY A 141 19.60 -4.41 12.08
N LYS A 142 18.26 -4.27 12.21
CA LYS A 142 17.48 -3.19 11.62
C LYS A 142 16.70 -2.38 12.65
N GLU A 143 17.07 -2.49 13.92
CA GLU A 143 16.38 -1.84 15.04
C GLU A 143 16.37 -0.31 14.91
N TRP A 144 17.37 0.25 14.23
CA TRP A 144 17.45 1.67 13.94
C TRP A 144 16.25 2.19 13.14
N MET A 145 15.63 1.36 12.26
CA MET A 145 14.43 1.75 11.50
C MET A 145 13.24 1.99 12.42
N GLU A 146 13.14 1.22 13.52
CA GLU A 146 12.03 1.33 14.46
C GLU A 146 12.06 2.65 15.25
N SER A 147 13.23 3.28 15.38
CA SER A 147 13.36 4.56 16.06
C SER A 147 12.63 5.71 15.35
N TYR A 148 12.34 5.55 14.05
CA TYR A 148 11.58 6.54 13.28
C TYR A 148 10.06 6.40 13.41
N LEU A 149 9.55 5.22 13.86
CA LEU A 149 8.12 4.93 13.89
C LEU A 149 7.32 5.81 14.86
N PRO A 150 7.78 6.10 16.11
CA PRO A 150 7.02 6.95 17.00
C PRO A 150 6.72 8.32 16.39
N GLY A 151 7.74 8.99 15.87
CA GLY A 151 7.56 10.28 15.19
C GLY A 151 6.73 10.20 13.91
N ALA A 152 6.77 9.09 13.19
CA ALA A 152 5.93 8.87 12.01
C ALA A 152 4.44 8.72 12.38
N PHE A 153 4.12 8.08 13.50
CA PHE A 153 2.73 8.02 14.00
C PHE A 153 2.23 9.40 14.45
N GLU A 154 3.03 10.16 15.17
CA GLU A 154 2.70 11.53 15.56
C GLU A 154 2.46 12.42 14.33
N GLU A 155 3.34 12.36 13.34
CA GLU A 155 3.19 13.08 12.06
C GLU A 155 1.90 12.65 11.33
N ALA A 156 1.58 11.36 11.29
CA ALA A 156 0.36 10.86 10.64
C ALA A 156 -0.91 11.38 11.33
N GLU A 157 -0.94 11.46 12.68
CA GLU A 157 -2.05 12.05 13.43
C GLU A 157 -2.25 13.53 13.07
N GLU A 158 -1.16 14.31 12.99
CA GLU A 158 -1.21 15.71 12.57
C GLU A 158 -1.75 15.86 11.12
N LEU A 159 -1.29 15.02 10.20
CA LEU A 159 -1.74 15.03 8.80
C LEU A 159 -3.23 14.68 8.68
N ILE A 160 -3.73 13.72 9.48
CA ILE A 160 -5.17 13.39 9.55
C ILE A 160 -5.98 14.60 10.03
N GLU A 161 -5.53 15.30 11.06
CA GLU A 161 -6.25 16.48 11.56
C GLU A 161 -6.26 17.63 10.54
N VAL A 162 -5.20 17.80 9.76
CA VAL A 162 -5.16 18.74 8.64
C VAL A 162 -6.16 18.34 7.55
N ALA A 163 -6.21 17.06 7.18
CA ALA A 163 -7.15 16.54 6.19
C ALA A 163 -8.60 16.73 6.63
N LYS A 164 -8.93 16.42 7.91
CA LYS A 164 -10.26 16.67 8.49
C LYS A 164 -10.69 18.11 8.37
N LYS A 165 -9.81 19.06 8.71
CA LYS A 165 -10.09 20.49 8.60
C LYS A 165 -10.34 20.91 7.16
N ARG A 166 -9.50 20.45 6.23
CA ARG A 166 -9.66 20.74 4.79
C ARG A 166 -10.99 20.23 4.24
N LYS A 167 -11.43 19.04 4.67
CA LYS A 167 -12.71 18.41 4.29
C LYS A 167 -13.91 18.94 5.08
N GLY A 168 -13.71 19.82 6.07
CA GLY A 168 -14.77 20.40 6.88
C GLY A 168 -15.35 19.46 7.93
N PHE A 169 -14.64 18.36 8.28
CA PHE A 169 -15.09 17.35 9.26
C PHE A 169 -14.79 17.75 10.71
N ASP A 170 -14.01 18.80 10.93
CA ASP A 170 -13.73 19.35 12.26
C ASP A 170 -14.97 19.89 12.98
N LYS A 171 -16.07 20.13 12.26
CA LYS A 171 -17.35 20.64 12.77
C LYS A 171 -18.39 19.55 13.03
N ILE A 172 -18.09 18.30 12.68
CA ILE A 172 -18.99 17.17 12.96
C ILE A 172 -18.70 16.71 14.39
N SER A 173 -19.41 17.34 15.36
CA SER A 173 -19.39 16.90 16.76
C SER A 173 -19.91 15.45 16.84
N LYS A 174 -19.22 14.65 17.65
CA LYS A 174 -19.62 13.28 17.99
C LYS A 174 -21.00 13.22 18.65
#